data_211136e7c1d5ff3cd76a5f3eae90908f
#
_entry.id   211136e7c1d5ff3cd76a5f3eae90908f
#
_cell.length_a   1.000
_cell.length_b   1.000
_cell.length_c   1.000
_cell.angle_alpha   90.00
_cell.angle_beta   90.00
_cell.angle_gamma   90.00
#
_symmetry.space_group_name_H-M   'P 1'
#
loop_
_entity.id
_entity.type
_entity.pdbx_description
1 polymer ?
#
loop_
_entity_poly.entity_id
_entity_poly.type
_entity_poly.pdbx_seq_one_letter_code
_entity_poly.pdbx_strand_id
1 'polypeptide(L)'
;PTPTPAEEILNKYVTAVGGQAAIDKMKSRTATGTITTANGQSGTYELIQSADKALETITTPRVSIKLALTPTGGWETNGPNSRELAGADLVRVRNAYQLFSFLKLKEQYTRLRSGGRDRVGDRDAYVVTASRSETEVERLFFDMETGLLLRRISYLRTMIGVIPQQWDFEDYRDVDGVKMPFTIRLSTTDAGNPFSVRKFTEIKLNGPVDDAKFVMPPAPKP
;
A
#
# COMPACT_ATOMS: atom_id res chain seq x y z
N PRO A 1 23.13 -1.96 -23.57
CA PRO A 1 22.77 -0.66 -22.96
C PRO A 1 22.94 -0.76 -21.45
N THR A 2 23.63 0.21 -20.85
CA THR A 2 23.78 0.28 -19.39
C THR A 2 22.39 0.43 -18.77
N PRO A 3 22.04 -0.33 -17.69
CA PRO A 3 20.76 -0.19 -17.02
C PRO A 3 20.58 1.23 -16.48
N THR A 4 19.36 1.79 -16.59
CA THR A 4 19.02 3.08 -15.99
C THR A 4 19.22 3.00 -14.47
N PRO A 5 19.97 3.91 -13.84
CA PRO A 5 20.22 3.87 -12.41
C PRO A 5 18.91 3.92 -11.60
N ALA A 6 18.83 3.17 -10.50
CA ALA A 6 17.65 3.15 -9.64
C ALA A 6 17.28 4.54 -9.12
N GLU A 7 18.27 5.38 -8.84
CA GLU A 7 18.08 6.75 -8.39
C GLU A 7 17.36 7.62 -9.44
N GLU A 8 17.73 7.50 -10.71
CA GLU A 8 17.09 8.23 -11.81
C GLU A 8 15.63 7.79 -11.97
N ILE A 9 15.35 6.48 -11.89
CA ILE A 9 13.98 5.94 -11.94
C ILE A 9 13.13 6.53 -10.81
N LEU A 10 13.66 6.55 -9.59
CA LEU A 10 12.93 7.09 -8.43
C LEU A 10 12.77 8.61 -8.48
N ASN A 11 13.73 9.35 -9.02
CA ASN A 11 13.59 10.79 -9.26
C ASN A 11 12.47 11.07 -10.25
N LYS A 12 12.41 10.30 -11.35
CA LYS A 12 11.31 10.39 -12.33
C LYS A 12 9.97 10.11 -11.67
N TYR A 13 9.89 9.07 -10.80
CA TYR A 13 8.68 8.77 -10.05
C TYR A 13 8.25 9.91 -9.12
N VAL A 14 9.16 10.45 -8.32
CA VAL A 14 8.86 11.58 -7.42
C VAL A 14 8.30 12.77 -8.21
N THR A 15 8.92 13.09 -9.37
CA THR A 15 8.41 14.14 -10.27
C THR A 15 7.02 13.79 -10.81
N ALA A 16 6.82 12.55 -11.24
CA ALA A 16 5.55 12.08 -11.83
C ALA A 16 4.37 12.15 -10.86
N VAL A 17 4.59 11.91 -9.55
CA VAL A 17 3.54 11.98 -8.53
C VAL A 17 3.28 13.39 -7.99
N GLY A 18 3.95 14.42 -8.50
CA GLY A 18 3.71 15.81 -8.11
C GLY A 18 4.92 16.53 -7.48
N GLY A 19 6.04 15.82 -7.34
CA GLY A 19 7.29 16.35 -6.79
C GLY A 19 7.39 16.31 -5.27
N GLN A 20 8.61 16.42 -4.77
CA GLN A 20 8.92 16.32 -3.35
C GLN A 20 8.14 17.32 -2.50
N ALA A 21 8.01 18.58 -2.96
CA ALA A 21 7.32 19.63 -2.22
C ALA A 21 5.81 19.34 -2.03
N ALA A 22 5.15 18.69 -2.98
CA ALA A 22 3.75 18.29 -2.85
C ALA A 22 3.61 17.12 -1.86
N ILE A 23 4.50 16.12 -1.97
CA ILE A 23 4.55 14.98 -1.05
C ILE A 23 4.77 15.43 0.39
N ASP A 24 5.70 16.37 0.62
CA ASP A 24 6.06 16.83 1.97
C ASP A 24 4.96 17.66 2.65
N LYS A 25 4.03 18.22 1.88
CA LYS A 25 2.84 18.90 2.41
C LYS A 25 1.78 17.92 2.93
N MET A 26 1.85 16.64 2.57
CA MET A 26 0.88 15.65 3.04
C MET A 26 1.08 15.36 4.53
N LYS A 27 0.03 15.55 5.32
CA LYS A 27 -0.01 15.23 6.76
C LYS A 27 -0.97 14.07 7.06
N SER A 28 -2.02 13.95 6.25
CA SER A 28 -3.02 12.90 6.38
C SER A 28 -3.63 12.55 5.01
N ARG A 29 -4.23 11.38 4.94
CA ARG A 29 -5.03 10.92 3.80
C ARG A 29 -6.24 10.16 4.30
N THR A 30 -7.40 10.48 3.75
CA THR A 30 -8.61 9.64 3.83
C THR A 30 -8.94 9.16 2.42
N ALA A 31 -9.28 7.88 2.30
CA ALA A 31 -9.73 7.32 1.04
C ALA A 31 -10.96 6.46 1.29
N THR A 32 -12.03 6.67 0.53
CA THR A 32 -13.27 5.91 0.61
C THR A 32 -13.62 5.31 -0.74
N GLY A 33 -14.29 4.17 -0.73
CA GLY A 33 -14.66 3.49 -1.96
C GLY A 33 -15.25 2.12 -1.73
N THR A 34 -15.00 1.23 -2.67
CA THR A 34 -15.46 -0.15 -2.64
C THR A 34 -14.30 -1.13 -2.64
N ILE A 35 -14.55 -2.30 -2.11
CA ILE A 35 -13.67 -3.47 -2.22
C ILE A 35 -14.46 -4.62 -2.83
N THR A 36 -13.83 -5.35 -3.76
CA THR A 36 -14.30 -6.66 -4.24
C THR A 36 -13.28 -7.70 -3.82
N THR A 37 -13.72 -8.75 -3.15
CA THR A 37 -12.88 -9.83 -2.64
C THR A 37 -12.74 -10.97 -3.67
N ALA A 38 -11.84 -11.93 -3.46
CA ALA A 38 -11.57 -13.03 -4.38
C ALA A 38 -12.80 -13.89 -4.72
N ASN A 39 -13.75 -14.00 -3.78
CA ASN A 39 -15.00 -14.73 -3.97
C ASN A 39 -16.12 -13.85 -4.58
N GLY A 40 -15.79 -12.68 -5.12
CA GLY A 40 -16.72 -11.76 -5.78
C GLY A 40 -17.61 -10.95 -4.84
N GLN A 41 -17.43 -11.04 -3.53
CA GLN A 41 -18.19 -10.21 -2.59
C GLN A 41 -17.73 -8.76 -2.66
N SER A 42 -18.69 -7.85 -2.73
CA SER A 42 -18.42 -6.41 -2.68
C SER A 42 -18.75 -5.85 -1.29
N GLY A 43 -18.01 -4.82 -0.90
CA GLY A 43 -18.20 -4.10 0.36
C GLY A 43 -17.72 -2.67 0.24
N THR A 44 -17.86 -1.92 1.35
CA THR A 44 -17.27 -0.59 1.49
C THR A 44 -15.85 -0.68 1.99
N TYR A 45 -15.04 0.29 1.59
CA TYR A 45 -13.65 0.45 1.97
C TYR A 45 -13.40 1.86 2.47
N GLU A 46 -12.79 1.98 3.63
CA GLU A 46 -12.29 3.25 4.18
C GLU A 46 -10.85 3.07 4.64
N LEU A 47 -9.99 4.05 4.31
CA LEU A 47 -8.62 4.14 4.78
C LEU A 47 -8.38 5.53 5.33
N ILE A 48 -7.95 5.63 6.58
CA ILE A 48 -7.52 6.88 7.23
C ILE A 48 -6.06 6.73 7.60
N GLN A 49 -5.23 7.71 7.24
CA GLN A 49 -3.80 7.68 7.53
C GLN A 49 -3.32 9.06 7.98
N SER A 50 -2.39 9.05 8.90
CA SER A 50 -1.53 10.18 9.25
C SER A 50 -0.08 9.71 9.37
N ALA A 51 0.86 10.54 9.79
CA ALA A 51 2.29 10.22 9.74
C ALA A 51 2.63 8.82 10.27
N ASP A 52 2.11 8.45 11.43
CA ASP A 52 2.43 7.22 12.18
C ASP A 52 1.19 6.35 12.50
N LYS A 53 0.03 6.72 11.98
CA LYS A 53 -1.25 6.02 12.21
C LYS A 53 -1.91 5.63 10.89
N ALA A 54 -2.56 4.49 10.90
CA ALA A 54 -3.43 4.07 9.79
C ALA A 54 -4.62 3.29 10.36
N LEU A 55 -5.78 3.45 9.74
CA LEU A 55 -6.95 2.64 10.00
C LEU A 55 -7.59 2.25 8.66
N GLU A 56 -7.56 0.98 8.37
CA GLU A 56 -8.33 0.38 7.28
C GLU A 56 -9.62 -0.19 7.85
N THR A 57 -10.74 0.09 7.19
CA THR A 57 -12.04 -0.51 7.50
C THR A 57 -12.62 -1.13 6.24
N ILE A 58 -12.94 -2.42 6.30
CA ILE A 58 -13.62 -3.17 5.25
C ILE A 58 -14.94 -3.66 5.81
N THR A 59 -16.05 -3.32 5.17
CA THR A 59 -17.37 -3.79 5.59
C THR A 59 -18.05 -4.48 4.42
N THR A 60 -18.34 -5.76 4.58
CA THR A 60 -19.10 -6.59 3.65
C THR A 60 -20.41 -7.02 4.31
N PRO A 61 -21.38 -7.58 3.59
CA PRO A 61 -22.61 -8.09 4.21
C PRO A 61 -22.40 -9.17 5.29
N ARG A 62 -21.23 -9.82 5.29
CA ARG A 62 -20.94 -10.94 6.22
C ARG A 62 -20.03 -10.54 7.37
N VAL A 63 -19.13 -9.59 7.17
CA VAL A 63 -18.10 -9.27 8.16
C VAL A 63 -17.63 -7.83 8.03
N SER A 64 -17.29 -7.22 9.17
CA SER A 64 -16.53 -5.99 9.24
C SER A 64 -15.13 -6.31 9.77
N ILE A 65 -14.12 -5.89 9.02
CA ILE A 65 -12.70 -6.04 9.36
C ILE A 65 -12.14 -4.65 9.57
N LYS A 66 -11.41 -4.44 10.67
CA LYS A 66 -10.62 -3.24 10.90
C LYS A 66 -9.19 -3.63 11.16
N LEU A 67 -8.27 -2.83 10.63
CA LEU A 67 -6.84 -2.97 10.88
C LEU A 67 -6.30 -1.59 11.20
N ALA A 68 -5.73 -1.43 12.38
CA ALA A 68 -5.18 -0.16 12.83
C ALA A 68 -3.69 -0.25 13.13
N LEU A 69 -2.98 0.81 12.78
CA LEU A 69 -1.65 1.13 13.25
C LEU A 69 -1.72 2.32 14.19
N THR A 70 -0.92 2.26 15.25
CA THR A 70 -0.66 3.35 16.17
C THR A 70 0.86 3.58 16.27
N PRO A 71 1.34 4.68 16.86
CA PRO A 71 2.78 4.91 17.03
C PRO A 71 3.50 3.76 17.72
N THR A 72 2.86 3.13 18.70
CA THR A 72 3.46 2.11 19.58
C THR A 72 3.08 0.66 19.21
N GLY A 73 2.09 0.46 18.33
CA GLY A 73 1.60 -0.89 18.02
C GLY A 73 0.60 -0.92 16.88
N GLY A 74 -0.32 -1.85 16.99
CA GLY A 74 -1.45 -1.99 16.07
C GLY A 74 -2.40 -3.07 16.54
N TRP A 75 -3.57 -3.11 15.96
CA TRP A 75 -4.59 -4.11 16.25
C TRP A 75 -5.42 -4.42 15.00
N GLU A 76 -6.07 -5.56 15.00
CA GLU A 76 -7.07 -5.91 13.99
C GLU A 76 -8.32 -6.50 14.62
N THR A 77 -9.43 -6.32 13.92
CA THR A 77 -10.70 -7.01 14.25
C THR A 77 -11.19 -7.79 13.04
N ASN A 78 -11.86 -8.91 13.32
CA ASN A 78 -12.59 -9.67 12.31
C ASN A 78 -13.95 -10.05 12.92
N GLY A 79 -14.99 -9.30 12.56
CA GLY A 79 -16.27 -9.35 13.23
C GLY A 79 -16.12 -9.02 14.72
N PRO A 80 -16.56 -9.91 15.65
CA PRO A 80 -16.45 -9.66 17.09
C PRO A 80 -15.03 -9.90 17.64
N ASN A 81 -14.18 -10.59 16.93
CA ASN A 81 -12.83 -10.94 17.40
C ASN A 81 -11.87 -9.79 17.21
N SER A 82 -11.06 -9.51 18.21
CA SER A 82 -10.00 -8.52 18.18
C SER A 82 -8.69 -9.09 18.69
N ARG A 83 -7.56 -8.68 18.09
CA ARG A 83 -6.22 -9.01 18.56
C ARG A 83 -5.24 -7.87 18.34
N GLU A 84 -4.21 -7.82 19.16
CA GLU A 84 -3.07 -6.95 18.91
C GLU A 84 -2.17 -7.53 17.82
N LEU A 85 -1.55 -6.63 17.05
CA LEU A 85 -0.52 -6.98 16.08
C LEU A 85 0.84 -6.98 16.78
N ALA A 86 1.63 -8.01 16.56
CA ALA A 86 2.95 -8.16 17.15
C ALA A 86 3.97 -8.71 16.15
N GLY A 87 5.25 -8.58 16.47
CA GLY A 87 6.36 -9.17 15.69
C GLY A 87 6.31 -8.84 14.21
N ALA A 88 6.45 -9.86 13.37
CA ALA A 88 6.49 -9.74 11.92
C ALA A 88 5.19 -9.19 11.31
N ASP A 89 4.03 -9.50 11.91
CA ASP A 89 2.74 -8.99 11.44
C ASP A 89 2.66 -7.47 11.58
N LEU A 90 3.08 -6.93 12.73
CA LEU A 90 3.10 -5.47 12.95
C LEU A 90 4.05 -4.77 11.97
N VAL A 91 5.26 -5.33 11.76
CA VAL A 91 6.23 -4.78 10.79
C VAL A 91 5.64 -4.78 9.39
N ARG A 92 5.05 -5.88 8.95
CA ARG A 92 4.41 -6.01 7.64
C ARG A 92 3.30 -4.98 7.44
N VAL A 93 2.42 -4.86 8.41
CA VAL A 93 1.29 -3.92 8.35
C VAL A 93 1.80 -2.48 8.33
N ARG A 94 2.81 -2.14 9.13
CA ARG A 94 3.44 -0.81 9.13
C ARG A 94 4.03 -0.48 7.76
N ASN A 95 4.79 -1.39 7.17
CA ASN A 95 5.38 -1.20 5.83
C ASN A 95 4.34 -1.02 4.72
N ALA A 96 3.17 -1.63 4.86
CA ALA A 96 2.10 -1.55 3.85
C ALA A 96 1.19 -0.32 4.00
N TYR A 97 0.90 0.09 5.24
CA TYR A 97 -0.18 1.05 5.52
C TYR A 97 0.25 2.41 6.04
N GLN A 98 1.53 2.65 6.33
CA GLN A 98 1.99 4.00 6.68
C GLN A 98 1.72 5.00 5.53
N LEU A 99 1.47 6.26 5.85
CA LEU A 99 1.01 7.31 4.92
C LEU A 99 1.85 7.41 3.63
N PHE A 100 3.17 7.25 3.76
CA PHE A 100 4.10 7.38 2.65
C PHE A 100 4.58 6.05 2.09
N SER A 101 3.88 4.93 2.38
CA SER A 101 4.32 3.57 2.02
C SER A 101 4.65 3.35 0.53
N PHE A 102 4.12 4.18 -0.36
CA PHE A 102 4.41 4.15 -1.79
C PHE A 102 4.90 5.50 -2.36
N LEU A 103 5.05 6.55 -1.55
CA LEU A 103 5.49 7.87 -2.02
C LEU A 103 6.96 8.16 -1.71
N LYS A 104 7.37 8.05 -0.44
CA LYS A 104 8.74 8.32 0.00
C LYS A 104 9.62 7.07 -0.09
N LEU A 105 9.68 6.46 -1.28
CA LEU A 105 10.33 5.16 -1.46
C LEU A 105 11.83 5.18 -1.12
N LYS A 106 12.55 6.26 -1.42
CA LYS A 106 13.97 6.38 -1.09
C LYS A 106 14.26 6.29 0.41
N GLU A 107 13.32 6.79 1.25
CA GLU A 107 13.47 6.81 2.70
C GLU A 107 13.15 5.47 3.35
N GLN A 108 12.46 4.58 2.61
CA GLN A 108 11.95 3.32 3.15
C GLN A 108 12.90 2.14 2.95
N TYR A 109 13.89 2.27 2.07
CA TYR A 109 14.77 1.17 1.71
C TYR A 109 16.23 1.53 1.96
N THR A 110 16.99 0.58 2.53
CA THR A 110 18.42 0.74 2.78
C THR A 110 19.26 0.54 1.52
N ARG A 111 18.72 -0.19 0.54
CA ARG A 111 19.39 -0.47 -0.73
C ARG A 111 18.38 -0.46 -1.88
N LEU A 112 18.78 0.22 -2.94
CA LEU A 112 18.01 0.31 -4.19
C LEU A 112 18.96 -0.05 -5.36
N ARG A 113 18.54 -1.00 -6.20
CA ARG A 113 19.31 -1.44 -7.36
C ARG A 113 18.43 -1.49 -8.59
N SER A 114 18.96 -1.12 -9.74
CA SER A 114 18.28 -1.35 -11.01
C SER A 114 18.14 -2.87 -11.25
N GLY A 115 16.92 -3.31 -11.51
CA GLY A 115 16.55 -4.69 -11.84
C GLY A 115 16.31 -4.91 -13.33
N GLY A 116 16.67 -3.91 -14.17
CA GLY A 116 16.46 -3.98 -15.61
C GLY A 116 15.07 -3.51 -16.05
N ARG A 117 14.54 -4.16 -17.08
CA ARG A 117 13.22 -3.85 -17.68
C ARG A 117 12.33 -5.08 -17.63
N ASP A 118 11.03 -4.84 -17.56
CA ASP A 118 9.98 -5.86 -17.54
C ASP A 118 8.68 -5.26 -18.08
N ARG A 119 7.58 -5.99 -18.09
CA ARG A 119 6.27 -5.50 -18.49
C ARG A 119 5.22 -5.69 -17.40
N VAL A 120 4.31 -4.74 -17.30
CA VAL A 120 3.11 -4.84 -16.46
C VAL A 120 1.89 -4.66 -17.37
N GLY A 121 1.23 -5.74 -17.69
CA GLY A 121 0.21 -5.75 -18.75
C GLY A 121 0.82 -5.39 -20.11
N ASP A 122 0.32 -4.34 -20.73
CA ASP A 122 0.78 -3.79 -22.01
C ASP A 122 1.86 -2.69 -21.86
N ARG A 123 2.25 -2.33 -20.62
CA ARG A 123 3.17 -1.23 -20.32
C ARG A 123 4.58 -1.72 -20.04
N ASP A 124 5.57 -1.11 -20.69
CA ASP A 124 6.97 -1.32 -20.39
C ASP A 124 7.36 -0.63 -19.08
N ALA A 125 8.12 -1.32 -18.24
CA ALA A 125 8.48 -0.85 -16.91
C ALA A 125 9.97 -1.00 -16.62
N TYR A 126 10.53 -0.01 -15.91
CA TYR A 126 11.79 -0.18 -15.20
C TYR A 126 11.53 -0.93 -13.88
N VAL A 127 12.40 -1.88 -13.56
CA VAL A 127 12.36 -2.60 -12.30
C VAL A 127 13.41 -2.06 -11.35
N VAL A 128 13.02 -1.81 -10.11
CA VAL A 128 13.94 -1.52 -9.00
C VAL A 128 13.80 -2.62 -7.96
N THR A 129 14.91 -3.27 -7.64
CA THR A 129 15.01 -4.16 -6.49
C THR A 129 15.32 -3.31 -5.26
N ALA A 130 14.41 -3.33 -4.29
CA ALA A 130 14.43 -2.48 -3.11
C ALA A 130 14.52 -3.36 -1.86
N SER A 131 15.51 -3.14 -1.00
CA SER A 131 15.75 -3.93 0.21
C SER A 131 15.64 -3.05 1.46
N ARG A 132 14.83 -3.47 2.44
CA ARG A 132 14.77 -2.90 3.79
C ARG A 132 15.81 -3.55 4.71
N SER A 133 16.04 -4.85 4.51
CA SER A 133 17.04 -5.66 5.18
C SER A 133 17.55 -6.75 4.22
N GLU A 134 18.40 -7.65 4.68
CA GLU A 134 18.87 -8.79 3.87
C GLU A 134 17.74 -9.75 3.48
N THR A 135 16.69 -9.81 4.29
CA THR A 135 15.58 -10.76 4.11
C THR A 135 14.29 -10.10 3.59
N GLU A 136 14.19 -8.77 3.64
CA GLU A 136 13.04 -8.01 3.17
C GLU A 136 13.38 -7.31 1.85
N VAL A 137 13.17 -8.01 0.77
CA VAL A 137 13.42 -7.53 -0.60
C VAL A 137 12.10 -7.43 -1.33
N GLU A 138 11.91 -6.33 -2.05
CA GLU A 138 10.75 -6.05 -2.87
C GLU A 138 11.16 -5.71 -4.29
N ARG A 139 10.25 -5.88 -5.24
CA ARG A 139 10.41 -5.43 -6.63
C ARG A 139 9.38 -4.34 -6.91
N LEU A 140 9.86 -3.21 -7.40
CA LEU A 140 9.06 -2.03 -7.76
C LEU A 140 9.15 -1.85 -9.26
N PHE A 141 8.00 -1.69 -9.93
CA PHE A 141 7.88 -1.58 -11.38
C PHE A 141 7.36 -0.18 -11.72
N PHE A 142 8.19 0.61 -12.37
CA PHE A 142 7.88 1.97 -12.73
C PHE A 142 7.66 2.08 -14.23
N ASP A 143 6.56 2.65 -14.63
CA ASP A 143 6.21 2.90 -16.01
C ASP A 143 7.30 3.68 -16.74
N MET A 144 7.76 3.20 -17.87
CA MET A 144 8.83 3.82 -18.62
C MET A 144 8.44 5.17 -19.23
N GLU A 145 7.17 5.34 -19.59
CA GLU A 145 6.64 6.56 -20.19
C GLU A 145 6.34 7.62 -19.12
N THR A 146 5.46 7.29 -18.19
CA THR A 146 4.95 8.25 -17.19
C THR A 146 5.79 8.35 -15.93
N GLY A 147 6.62 7.36 -15.62
CA GLY A 147 7.38 7.27 -14.37
C GLY A 147 6.56 6.80 -13.16
N LEU A 148 5.26 6.54 -13.28
CA LEU A 148 4.40 6.13 -12.19
C LEU A 148 4.69 4.69 -11.74
N LEU A 149 4.48 4.38 -10.47
CA LEU A 149 4.58 3.03 -9.92
C LEU A 149 3.39 2.21 -10.42
N LEU A 150 3.64 1.16 -11.21
CA LEU A 150 2.60 0.26 -11.72
C LEU A 150 2.37 -0.93 -10.81
N ARG A 151 3.47 -1.46 -10.22
CA ARG A 151 3.41 -2.71 -9.44
C ARG A 151 4.46 -2.72 -8.36
N ARG A 152 4.11 -3.30 -7.23
CA ARG A 152 5.01 -3.68 -6.14
C ARG A 152 4.83 -5.16 -5.84
N ILE A 153 5.92 -5.90 -5.75
CA ILE A 153 5.91 -7.29 -5.30
C ILE A 153 6.70 -7.37 -4.01
N SER A 154 6.04 -7.80 -2.94
CA SER A 154 6.64 -8.13 -1.65
C SER A 154 6.52 -9.63 -1.39
N TYR A 155 7.26 -10.15 -0.42
CA TYR A 155 7.32 -11.58 -0.14
C TYR A 155 6.92 -11.86 1.31
N LEU A 156 5.78 -12.51 1.49
CA LEU A 156 5.29 -12.93 2.80
C LEU A 156 5.91 -14.28 3.17
N ARG A 157 6.65 -14.31 4.26
CA ARG A 157 7.15 -15.58 4.84
C ARG A 157 6.05 -16.20 5.69
N THR A 158 5.71 -17.44 5.38
CA THR A 158 4.72 -18.24 6.11
C THR A 158 5.35 -19.55 6.57
N MET A 159 4.67 -20.31 7.41
CA MET A 159 5.12 -21.64 7.84
C MET A 159 5.23 -22.64 6.66
N ILE A 160 4.50 -22.42 5.59
CA ILE A 160 4.48 -23.29 4.39
C ILE A 160 5.37 -22.78 3.26
N GLY A 161 6.05 -21.64 3.44
CA GLY A 161 6.94 -21.07 2.43
C GLY A 161 6.82 -19.57 2.26
N VAL A 162 7.39 -19.08 1.16
CA VAL A 162 7.38 -17.66 0.79
C VAL A 162 6.32 -17.42 -0.27
N ILE A 163 5.35 -16.56 0.04
CA ILE A 163 4.25 -16.22 -0.86
C ILE A 163 4.48 -14.81 -1.41
N PRO A 164 4.60 -14.64 -2.73
CA PRO A 164 4.67 -13.31 -3.32
C PRO A 164 3.31 -12.62 -3.23
N GLN A 165 3.30 -11.41 -2.71
CA GLN A 165 2.15 -10.49 -2.71
C GLN A 165 2.40 -9.42 -3.75
N GLN A 166 1.49 -9.28 -4.71
CA GLN A 166 1.54 -8.30 -5.78
C GLN A 166 0.47 -7.24 -5.55
N TRP A 167 0.91 -5.99 -5.58
CA TRP A 167 0.07 -4.80 -5.53
C TRP A 167 0.18 -4.10 -6.87
N ASP A 168 -0.91 -3.99 -7.61
CA ASP A 168 -1.00 -3.22 -8.85
C ASP A 168 -1.72 -1.91 -8.59
N PHE A 169 -1.15 -0.81 -9.09
CA PHE A 169 -1.62 0.55 -8.91
C PHE A 169 -2.09 1.11 -10.25
N GLU A 170 -3.38 1.44 -10.33
CA GLU A 170 -4.05 1.85 -11.56
C GLU A 170 -4.86 3.12 -11.35
N ASP A 171 -5.29 3.76 -12.45
CA ASP A 171 -6.18 4.92 -12.43
C ASP A 171 -5.64 6.06 -11.56
N TYR A 172 -4.43 6.53 -11.89
CA TYR A 172 -3.81 7.64 -11.20
C TYR A 172 -4.52 8.95 -11.52
N ARG A 173 -4.96 9.66 -10.48
CA ARG A 173 -5.61 10.97 -10.57
C ARG A 173 -4.89 11.98 -9.70
N ASP A 174 -5.00 13.26 -10.05
CA ASP A 174 -4.47 14.35 -9.22
C ASP A 174 -5.39 14.58 -8.02
N VAL A 175 -4.78 14.68 -6.84
CA VAL A 175 -5.43 15.05 -5.58
C VAL A 175 -4.55 16.09 -4.90
N ASP A 176 -4.95 17.35 -4.94
CA ASP A 176 -4.21 18.47 -4.36
C ASP A 176 -2.73 18.54 -4.79
N GLY A 177 -2.46 18.24 -6.08
CA GLY A 177 -1.13 18.26 -6.66
C GLY A 177 -0.31 16.99 -6.45
N VAL A 178 -0.87 15.94 -5.85
CA VAL A 178 -0.24 14.62 -5.71
C VAL A 178 -1.04 13.58 -6.49
N LYS A 179 -0.39 12.86 -7.40
CA LYS A 179 -1.04 11.76 -8.12
C LYS A 179 -1.20 10.54 -7.23
N MET A 180 -2.45 10.11 -7.04
CA MET A 180 -2.84 8.96 -6.24
C MET A 180 -3.50 7.89 -7.11
N PRO A 181 -3.22 6.59 -6.88
CA PRO A 181 -3.93 5.51 -7.55
C PRO A 181 -5.36 5.40 -6.99
N PHE A 182 -6.35 5.37 -7.87
CA PHE A 182 -7.76 5.17 -7.51
C PHE A 182 -8.21 3.72 -7.62
N THR A 183 -7.38 2.85 -8.19
CA THR A 183 -7.58 1.40 -8.16
C THR A 183 -6.33 0.72 -7.66
N ILE A 184 -6.48 -0.16 -6.67
CA ILE A 184 -5.42 -1.01 -6.15
C ILE A 184 -5.89 -2.46 -6.18
N ARG A 185 -5.12 -3.33 -6.86
CA ARG A 185 -5.36 -4.78 -6.88
C ARG A 185 -4.31 -5.49 -6.05
N LEU A 186 -4.75 -6.39 -5.19
CA LEU A 186 -3.87 -7.29 -4.44
C LEU A 186 -4.06 -8.71 -4.97
N SER A 187 -2.98 -9.36 -5.37
CA SER A 187 -2.96 -10.74 -5.85
C SER A 187 -1.69 -11.46 -5.39
N THR A 188 -1.62 -12.76 -5.68
CA THR A 188 -0.31 -13.45 -5.82
C THR A 188 0.15 -13.34 -7.27
N THR A 189 1.44 -13.48 -7.52
CA THR A 189 2.02 -13.35 -8.88
C THR A 189 1.44 -14.34 -9.90
N ASP A 190 0.93 -15.48 -9.43
CA ASP A 190 0.42 -16.58 -10.27
C ASP A 190 -1.10 -16.69 -10.26
N ALA A 191 -1.80 -15.79 -9.56
CA ALA A 191 -3.26 -15.85 -9.47
C ALA A 191 -3.90 -15.16 -10.67
N GLY A 192 -4.71 -15.88 -11.43
CA GLY A 192 -5.52 -15.32 -12.51
C GLY A 192 -6.56 -14.30 -12.03
N ASN A 193 -6.98 -14.38 -10.77
CA ASN A 193 -7.90 -13.44 -10.13
C ASN A 193 -7.26 -12.76 -8.90
N PRO A 194 -7.47 -11.45 -8.71
CA PRO A 194 -6.97 -10.76 -7.53
C PRO A 194 -7.68 -11.24 -6.26
N PHE A 195 -6.97 -11.26 -5.11
CA PHE A 195 -7.57 -11.48 -3.79
C PHE A 195 -8.53 -10.37 -3.41
N SER A 196 -8.19 -9.15 -3.81
CA SER A 196 -9.06 -8.00 -3.63
C SER A 196 -8.76 -6.91 -4.64
N VAL A 197 -9.82 -6.18 -5.00
CA VAL A 197 -9.74 -4.97 -5.81
C VAL A 197 -10.38 -3.84 -5.01
N ARG A 198 -9.59 -2.82 -4.69
CA ARG A 198 -10.05 -1.58 -4.05
C ARG A 198 -10.21 -0.52 -5.12
N LYS A 199 -11.40 0.10 -5.20
CA LYS A 199 -11.69 1.23 -6.09
C LYS A 199 -12.13 2.41 -5.24
N PHE A 200 -11.33 3.47 -5.25
CA PHE A 200 -11.64 4.67 -4.49
C PHE A 200 -12.59 5.57 -5.28
N THR A 201 -13.60 6.06 -4.61
CA THR A 201 -14.51 7.09 -5.13
C THR A 201 -14.02 8.48 -4.75
N GLU A 202 -13.37 8.59 -3.58
CA GLU A 202 -12.83 9.83 -3.07
C GLU A 202 -11.52 9.59 -2.33
N ILE A 203 -10.55 10.48 -2.54
CA ILE A 203 -9.33 10.61 -1.74
C ILE A 203 -9.20 12.08 -1.34
N LYS A 204 -9.02 12.34 -0.05
CA LYS A 204 -8.78 13.67 0.51
C LYS A 204 -7.44 13.70 1.23
N LEU A 205 -6.68 14.76 1.03
CA LEU A 205 -5.43 15.01 1.74
C LEU A 205 -5.64 16.08 2.81
N ASN A 206 -4.83 15.98 3.86
CA ASN A 206 -4.72 17.00 4.92
C ASN A 206 -6.03 17.31 5.67
N GLY A 207 -7.03 16.41 5.60
CA GLY A 207 -8.23 16.50 6.42
C GLY A 207 -7.96 16.17 7.89
N PRO A 208 -8.91 16.51 8.78
CA PRO A 208 -8.81 16.18 10.20
C PRO A 208 -8.82 14.66 10.41
N VAL A 209 -8.01 14.20 11.36
CA VAL A 209 -7.94 12.78 11.76
C VAL A 209 -8.37 12.68 13.22
N ASP A 210 -9.44 11.91 13.46
CA ASP A 210 -9.96 11.66 14.80
C ASP A 210 -9.18 10.51 15.46
N ASP A 211 -8.40 10.83 16.49
CA ASP A 211 -7.56 9.89 17.22
C ASP A 211 -8.36 8.80 17.96
N ALA A 212 -9.62 9.07 18.32
CA ALA A 212 -10.48 8.09 18.98
C ALA A 212 -10.76 6.87 18.08
N LYS A 213 -10.71 7.02 16.77
CA LYS A 213 -10.90 5.91 15.81
C LYS A 213 -9.81 4.84 15.86
N PHE A 214 -8.62 5.16 16.38
CA PHE A 214 -7.47 4.25 16.45
C PHE A 214 -7.40 3.46 17.75
N VAL A 215 -8.32 3.70 18.67
CA VAL A 215 -8.41 2.94 19.92
C VAL A 215 -8.98 1.57 19.63
N MET A 216 -8.32 0.52 20.15
CA MET A 216 -8.79 -0.86 20.00
C MET A 216 -10.17 -1.02 20.63
N PRO A 217 -11.17 -1.57 19.93
CA PRO A 217 -12.47 -1.85 20.52
C PRO A 217 -12.36 -2.82 21.69
N PRO A 218 -13.16 -2.67 22.75
CA PRO A 218 -13.19 -3.64 23.84
C PRO A 218 -13.61 -5.02 23.32
N ALA A 219 -13.05 -6.06 23.93
CA ALA A 219 -13.47 -7.42 23.62
C ALA A 219 -15.00 -7.57 23.87
N PRO A 220 -15.71 -8.37 23.06
CA PRO A 220 -17.13 -8.63 23.30
C PRO A 220 -17.30 -9.21 24.72
N LYS A 221 -18.31 -8.71 25.43
CA LYS A 221 -18.68 -9.30 26.71
C LYS A 221 -19.16 -10.74 26.48
N PRO A 222 -18.73 -11.68 27.31
CA PRO A 222 -19.13 -13.09 27.24
C PRO A 222 -20.64 -13.28 27.36
#